data_b3a3177eeb760a095fa6b9c91b27f0e4
#
_entry.id   b3a3177eeb760a095fa6b9c91b27f0e4
#
_cell.length_a   1.000
_cell.length_b   1.000
_cell.length_c   1.000
_cell.angle_alpha   90.00
_cell.angle_beta   90.00
_cell.angle_gamma   90.00
#
_symmetry.space_group_name_H-M   'P 1'
#
loop_
_entity.id
_entity.type
_entity.pdbx_description
1 polymer ?
#
loop_
_entity_poly.entity_id
_entity_poly.type
_entity_poly.pdbx_seq_one_letter_code
_entity_poly.pdbx_strand_id
1 'polypeptide(L)'
;VEEVEEGKRAKGFKNISINEEFFNGHFPDYPVMPGVLILEALAQMGAICILSKEEFKGKIGFLVGADKVRWKQQVMPGDRLDLEIEITKLRGSIGVGTGYASVDGKVVCQGEIMFAIG
;
A
#
# COMPACT_ATOMS: atom_id res chain seq x y z
N VAL A 1 1.78 -10.77 1.35
CA VAL A 1 3.00 -10.18 1.95
C VAL A 1 4.13 -11.21 1.89
N GLU A 2 5.23 -10.86 1.27
CA GLU A 2 6.38 -11.76 1.12
C GLU A 2 7.37 -11.68 2.28
N GLU A 3 7.62 -10.48 2.78
CA GLU A 3 8.57 -10.22 3.84
C GLU A 3 8.03 -9.20 4.81
N VAL A 4 8.24 -9.44 6.09
CA VAL A 4 7.93 -8.48 7.15
C VAL A 4 9.09 -8.43 8.11
N GLU A 5 9.64 -7.23 8.31
CA GLU A 5 10.59 -6.95 9.37
C GLU A 5 9.83 -6.14 10.40
N GLU A 6 9.45 -6.80 11.50
CA GLU A 6 8.53 -6.25 12.50
C GLU A 6 8.89 -4.83 12.94
N GLY A 7 7.92 -3.92 12.78
CA GLY A 7 8.07 -2.53 13.18
C GLY A 7 8.98 -1.70 12.28
N LYS A 8 9.54 -2.28 11.22
CA LYS A 8 10.49 -1.59 10.33
C LYS A 8 10.03 -1.49 8.90
N ARG A 9 9.75 -2.61 8.26
CA ARG A 9 9.32 -2.61 6.86
C ARG A 9 8.60 -3.89 6.46
N ALA A 10 7.87 -3.81 5.37
CA ALA A 10 7.20 -4.95 4.77
C ALA A 10 7.27 -4.84 3.25
N LYS A 11 7.31 -5.99 2.60
CA LYS A 11 7.26 -6.12 1.14
C LYS A 11 6.20 -7.14 0.76
N GLY A 12 5.59 -6.93 -0.37
CA GLY A 12 4.62 -7.85 -0.91
C GLY A 12 4.29 -7.51 -2.35
N PHE A 13 3.31 -8.21 -2.89
CA PHE A 13 2.85 -7.91 -4.24
C PHE A 13 1.37 -8.19 -4.38
N LYS A 14 0.80 -7.62 -5.44
CA LYS A 14 -0.57 -7.86 -5.84
C LYS A 14 -0.60 -8.00 -7.36
N ASN A 15 -1.21 -9.05 -7.86
CA ASN A 15 -1.49 -9.20 -9.29
C ASN A 15 -2.77 -8.45 -9.61
N ILE A 16 -2.72 -7.59 -10.61
CA ILE A 16 -3.85 -6.76 -11.00
C ILE A 16 -4.64 -7.46 -12.09
N SER A 17 -5.94 -7.67 -11.84
CA SER A 17 -6.85 -8.38 -12.73
C SER A 17 -7.95 -7.46 -13.25
N ILE A 18 -8.34 -7.65 -14.52
CA ILE A 18 -9.48 -6.94 -15.10
C ILE A 18 -10.79 -7.25 -14.37
N ASN A 19 -10.85 -8.39 -13.67
CA ASN A 19 -12.04 -8.84 -12.95
C ASN A 19 -12.21 -8.14 -11.60
N GLU A 20 -11.26 -7.31 -11.18
CA GLU A 20 -11.39 -6.54 -9.95
C GLU A 20 -12.50 -5.51 -10.11
N GLU A 21 -13.33 -5.38 -9.08
CA GLU A 21 -14.56 -4.58 -9.11
C GLU A 21 -14.33 -3.13 -9.50
N PHE A 22 -13.23 -2.52 -9.06
CA PHE A 22 -12.98 -1.11 -9.34
C PHE A 22 -12.81 -0.80 -10.84
N PHE A 23 -12.47 -1.78 -11.66
CA PHE A 23 -12.35 -1.58 -13.10
C PHE A 23 -13.72 -1.44 -13.79
N ASN A 24 -14.79 -1.94 -13.18
CA ASN A 24 -16.13 -1.87 -13.78
C ASN A 24 -16.66 -0.44 -13.85
N GLY A 25 -16.26 0.41 -12.92
CA GLY A 25 -16.71 1.79 -12.85
C GLY A 25 -15.65 2.83 -13.17
N HIS A 26 -14.43 2.40 -13.47
CA HIS A 26 -13.30 3.32 -13.67
C HIS A 26 -12.64 3.03 -15.01
N PHE A 27 -13.03 3.86 -16.02
CA PHE A 27 -12.57 3.76 -17.40
C PHE A 27 -12.80 2.38 -18.02
N PRO A 28 -14.09 1.98 -18.30
CA PRO A 28 -14.40 0.64 -18.81
C PRO A 28 -13.64 0.25 -20.08
N ASP A 29 -13.38 1.22 -20.99
CA ASP A 29 -12.65 0.99 -22.22
C ASP A 29 -11.14 1.11 -22.07
N TYR A 30 -10.68 1.61 -20.92
CA TYR A 30 -9.27 1.80 -20.61
C TYR A 30 -9.08 1.60 -19.10
N PRO A 31 -9.11 0.35 -18.64
CA PRO A 31 -9.06 0.08 -17.20
C PRO A 31 -7.71 0.44 -16.60
N VAL A 32 -7.74 1.23 -15.54
CA VAL A 32 -6.56 1.59 -14.76
C VAL A 32 -6.89 1.48 -13.28
N MET A 33 -5.90 1.10 -12.48
CA MET A 33 -6.07 1.05 -11.03
C MET A 33 -6.07 2.48 -10.46
N PRO A 34 -7.11 2.87 -9.70
CA PRO A 34 -7.11 4.17 -9.03
C PRO A 34 -5.92 4.31 -8.07
N GLY A 35 -5.25 5.46 -8.12
CA GLY A 35 -4.07 5.72 -7.29
C GLY A 35 -4.35 5.60 -5.80
N VAL A 36 -5.54 6.00 -5.34
CA VAL A 36 -5.91 5.91 -3.93
C VAL A 36 -5.92 4.46 -3.43
N LEU A 37 -6.22 3.49 -4.30
CA LEU A 37 -6.19 2.07 -3.93
C LEU A 37 -4.77 1.57 -3.75
N ILE A 38 -3.81 2.13 -4.46
CA ILE A 38 -2.38 1.85 -4.25
C ILE A 38 -1.96 2.34 -2.86
N LEU A 39 -2.37 3.55 -2.50
CA LEU A 39 -2.08 4.12 -1.18
C LEU A 39 -2.71 3.29 -0.06
N GLU A 40 -3.95 2.83 -0.27
CA GLU A 40 -4.62 1.97 0.71
C GLU A 40 -3.90 0.64 0.87
N ALA A 41 -3.43 0.05 -0.21
CA ALA A 41 -2.66 -1.19 -0.16
C ALA A 41 -1.35 -1.00 0.64
N LEU A 42 -0.67 0.12 0.43
CA LEU A 42 0.54 0.45 1.18
C LEU A 42 0.25 0.68 2.65
N ALA A 43 -0.87 1.33 2.98
CA ALA A 43 -1.28 1.56 4.36
C ALA A 43 -1.57 0.23 5.08
N GLN A 44 -2.27 -0.68 4.42
CA GLN A 44 -2.54 -2.00 4.97
C GLN A 44 -1.26 -2.79 5.20
N MET A 45 -0.31 -2.69 4.28
CA MET A 45 0.98 -3.35 4.42
C MET A 45 1.78 -2.79 5.60
N GLY A 46 1.75 -1.47 5.79
CA GLY A 46 2.38 -0.82 6.95
C GLY A 46 1.74 -1.30 8.26
N ALA A 47 0.43 -1.43 8.27
CA ALA A 47 -0.29 -1.95 9.43
C ALA A 47 0.12 -3.38 9.74
N ILE A 48 0.24 -4.24 8.74
CA ILE A 48 0.69 -5.62 8.93
C ILE A 48 2.08 -5.65 9.58
N CYS A 49 2.97 -4.77 9.14
CA CYS A 49 4.31 -4.67 9.69
C CYS A 49 4.30 -4.39 11.20
N ILE A 50 3.34 -3.59 11.67
CA ILE A 50 3.21 -3.22 13.08
C ILE A 50 2.33 -4.20 13.84
N LEU A 51 1.26 -4.71 13.20
CA LEU A 51 0.32 -5.65 13.81
C LEU A 51 0.96 -6.99 14.19
N SER A 52 2.14 -7.28 13.65
CA SER A 52 2.91 -8.45 14.07
C SER A 52 3.42 -8.32 15.51
N LYS A 53 3.41 -7.11 16.08
CA LYS A 53 3.73 -6.90 17.48
C LYS A 53 2.59 -7.36 18.37
N GLU A 54 2.92 -7.99 19.48
CA GLU A 54 1.97 -8.54 20.43
C GLU A 54 0.93 -7.52 20.91
N GLU A 55 1.37 -6.30 21.18
CA GLU A 55 0.51 -5.23 21.69
C GLU A 55 -0.62 -4.80 20.75
N PHE A 56 -0.49 -5.10 19.46
CA PHE A 56 -1.48 -4.73 18.45
C PHE A 56 -2.31 -5.91 17.94
N LYS A 57 -2.16 -7.06 18.56
CA LYS A 57 -2.87 -8.27 18.14
C LYS A 57 -4.37 -8.08 18.13
N GLY A 58 -5.02 -8.50 17.04
CA GLY A 58 -6.48 -8.39 16.89
C GLY A 58 -6.97 -7.05 16.38
N LYS A 59 -6.07 -6.12 16.11
CA LYS A 59 -6.41 -4.80 15.56
C LYS A 59 -6.28 -4.79 14.05
N ILE A 60 -6.87 -3.78 13.41
CA ILE A 60 -6.77 -3.58 11.96
C ILE A 60 -6.13 -2.24 11.68
N GLY A 61 -5.57 -2.10 10.47
CA GLY A 61 -4.99 -0.85 10.04
C GLY A 61 -5.79 -0.22 8.90
N PHE A 62 -5.74 1.10 8.82
CA PHE A 62 -6.42 1.83 7.76
C PHE A 62 -5.68 3.13 7.44
N LEU A 63 -5.85 3.57 6.19
CA LEU A 63 -5.24 4.80 5.71
C LEU A 63 -5.87 6.02 6.38
N VAL A 64 -5.04 6.89 6.95
CA VAL A 64 -5.47 8.14 7.56
C VAL A 64 -5.11 9.33 6.68
N GLY A 65 -3.97 9.27 6.03
CA GLY A 65 -3.53 10.35 5.18
C GLY A 65 -2.30 9.98 4.37
N ALA A 66 -1.95 10.84 3.44
CA ALA A 66 -0.77 10.68 2.62
C ALA A 66 -0.20 12.04 2.28
N ASP A 67 1.12 12.13 2.11
CA ASP A 67 1.81 13.36 1.77
C ASP A 67 2.92 13.05 0.77
N LYS A 68 3.29 14.06 0.00
CA LYS A 68 4.37 13.95 -0.99
C LYS A 68 4.17 12.79 -1.96
N VAL A 69 2.90 12.52 -2.30
CA VAL A 69 2.55 11.41 -3.17
C VAL A 69 2.87 11.78 -4.62
N ARG A 70 3.50 10.85 -5.31
CA ARG A 70 3.82 11.00 -6.74
C ARG A 70 3.37 9.76 -7.49
N TRP A 71 2.51 9.96 -8.48
CA TRP A 71 2.08 8.93 -9.42
C TRP A 71 2.85 9.13 -10.72
N LYS A 72 3.65 8.15 -11.10
CA LYS A 72 4.52 8.26 -12.28
C LYS A 72 3.96 7.52 -13.49
N GLN A 73 3.22 6.46 -13.26
CA GLN A 73 2.60 5.65 -14.31
C GLN A 73 1.29 5.08 -13.83
N GLN A 74 0.44 4.71 -14.78
CA GLN A 74 -0.81 4.02 -14.50
C GLN A 74 -0.53 2.53 -14.28
N VAL A 75 -1.32 1.91 -13.41
CA VAL A 75 -1.27 0.47 -13.16
C VAL A 75 -2.47 -0.16 -13.84
N MET A 76 -2.22 -1.17 -14.64
CA MET A 76 -3.22 -1.77 -15.53
C MET A 76 -3.40 -3.26 -15.26
N PRO A 77 -4.53 -3.85 -15.72
CA PRO A 77 -4.71 -5.30 -15.64
C PRO A 77 -3.54 -6.03 -16.29
N GLY A 78 -3.08 -7.10 -15.66
CA GLY A 78 -1.93 -7.85 -16.11
C GLY A 78 -0.64 -7.45 -15.42
N ASP A 79 -0.59 -6.28 -14.79
CA ASP A 79 0.59 -5.85 -14.05
C ASP A 79 0.69 -6.60 -12.72
N ARG A 80 1.93 -6.87 -12.32
CA ARG A 80 2.22 -7.25 -10.95
C ARG A 80 2.71 -6.01 -10.21
N LEU A 81 1.97 -5.62 -9.21
CA LEU A 81 2.30 -4.45 -8.40
C LEU A 81 3.12 -4.89 -7.19
N ASP A 82 4.39 -4.54 -7.19
CA ASP A 82 5.27 -4.79 -6.05
C ASP A 82 5.16 -3.64 -5.08
N LEU A 83 4.94 -3.96 -3.81
CA LEU A 83 4.70 -2.98 -2.76
C LEU A 83 5.77 -3.08 -1.69
N GLU A 84 6.23 -1.93 -1.22
CA GLU A 84 7.18 -1.86 -0.11
C GLU A 84 6.84 -0.66 0.75
N ILE A 85 6.88 -0.84 2.06
CA ILE A 85 6.75 0.27 3.00
C ILE A 85 7.81 0.15 4.08
N GLU A 86 8.41 1.29 4.41
CA GLU A 86 9.38 1.41 5.49
C GLU A 86 8.80 2.33 6.55
N ILE A 87 8.67 1.84 7.77
CA ILE A 87 8.10 2.60 8.87
C ILE A 87 9.14 3.61 9.35
N THR A 88 8.76 4.88 9.35
CA THR A 88 9.64 5.97 9.79
C THR A 88 9.27 6.50 11.17
N LYS A 89 8.00 6.39 11.57
CA LYS A 89 7.52 6.82 12.88
C LYS A 89 6.40 5.92 13.35
N LEU A 90 6.34 5.71 14.66
CA LEU A 90 5.21 5.04 15.30
C LEU A 90 4.97 5.73 16.64
N ARG A 91 3.77 6.29 16.82
CA ARG A 91 3.34 6.91 18.07
C ARG A 91 1.98 6.37 18.47
N GLY A 92 1.94 5.58 19.54
CA GLY A 92 0.70 4.95 19.96
C GLY A 92 0.12 4.10 18.83
N SER A 93 -1.06 4.46 18.34
CA SER A 93 -1.75 3.74 17.27
C SER A 93 -1.59 4.38 15.89
N ILE A 94 -0.74 5.40 15.77
CA ILE A 94 -0.50 6.10 14.49
C ILE A 94 0.88 5.76 13.98
N GLY A 95 0.94 5.24 12.76
CA GLY A 95 2.19 4.95 12.06
C GLY A 95 2.37 5.82 10.83
N VAL A 96 3.63 6.12 10.52
CA VAL A 96 4.01 6.82 9.31
C VAL A 96 5.10 6.02 8.63
N GLY A 97 5.00 5.87 7.32
CA GLY A 97 6.00 5.18 6.55
C GLY A 97 6.17 5.75 5.15
N THR A 98 7.28 5.45 4.53
CA THR A 98 7.51 5.76 3.13
C THR A 98 7.16 4.53 2.31
N GLY A 99 6.21 4.68 1.39
CA GLY A 99 5.72 3.59 0.57
C GLY A 99 6.12 3.72 -0.89
N TYR A 100 6.37 2.59 -1.51
CA TYR A 100 6.72 2.49 -2.92
C TYR A 100 5.90 1.39 -3.57
N ALA A 101 5.37 1.69 -4.75
CA ALA A 101 4.73 0.70 -5.60
C ALA A 101 5.47 0.67 -6.93
N SER A 102 5.79 -0.52 -7.42
CA SER A 102 6.61 -0.69 -8.62
C SER A 102 5.99 -1.73 -9.55
N VAL A 103 6.21 -1.56 -10.86
CA VAL A 103 5.86 -2.54 -11.88
C VAL A 103 7.13 -2.79 -12.69
N ASP A 104 7.54 -4.04 -12.79
CA ASP A 104 8.75 -4.45 -13.52
C ASP A 104 9.99 -3.66 -13.08
N GLY A 105 10.12 -3.43 -11.77
CA GLY A 105 11.26 -2.72 -11.19
C GLY A 105 11.22 -1.21 -11.31
N LYS A 106 10.17 -0.64 -11.92
CA LYS A 106 10.02 0.82 -12.04
C LYS A 106 8.99 1.31 -11.05
N VAL A 107 9.35 2.32 -10.26
CA VAL A 107 8.43 2.93 -9.31
C VAL A 107 7.32 3.65 -10.07
N VAL A 108 6.07 3.25 -9.81
CA VAL A 108 4.88 3.86 -10.42
C VAL A 108 4.17 4.80 -9.46
N CYS A 109 4.36 4.62 -8.17
CA CYS A 109 3.80 5.48 -7.14
C CYS A 109 4.69 5.46 -5.90
N GLN A 110 4.84 6.60 -5.26
CA GLN A 110 5.56 6.68 -3.99
C GLN A 110 4.97 7.81 -3.14
N GLY A 111 5.14 7.71 -1.85
CA GLY A 111 4.66 8.75 -0.95
C GLY A 111 4.87 8.40 0.51
N GLU A 112 4.58 9.39 1.35
CA GLU A 112 4.56 9.23 2.79
C GLU A 112 3.14 8.84 3.19
N ILE A 113 2.99 7.71 3.85
CA ILE A 113 1.71 7.12 4.19
C ILE A 113 1.52 7.20 5.70
N MET A 114 0.38 7.75 6.12
CA MET A 114 -0.03 7.77 7.52
C MET A 114 -1.18 6.78 7.69
N PHE A 115 -1.05 5.90 8.64
CA PHE A 115 -2.08 4.89 8.93
C PHE A 115 -2.33 4.81 10.44
N ALA A 116 -3.53 4.38 10.78
CA ALA A 116 -3.93 4.17 12.17
C ALA A 116 -4.23 2.70 12.40
N ILE A 117 -4.07 2.26 13.63
CA ILE A 117 -4.34 0.90 14.08
C ILE A 117 -5.41 0.96 15.15
N GLY A 118 -6.47 0.24 14.93
CA GLY A 118 -7.57 0.26 15.90
C GLY A 118 -8.46 -0.96 15.88
#